data_617d0e22dfefc7689b1e389403cb7a93
#
_entry.id   617d0e22dfefc7689b1e389403cb7a93
#
_cell.length_a   1.000
_cell.length_b   1.000
_cell.length_c   1.000
_cell.angle_alpha   90.00
_cell.angle_beta   90.00
_cell.angle_gamma   90.00
#
_symmetry.space_group_name_H-M   'P 1'
#
loop_
_entity.id
_entity.type
_entity.pdbx_description
1 polymer ?
#
loop_
_entity_poly.entity_id
_entity_poly.type
_entity_poly.pdbx_seq_one_letter_code
_entity_poly.pdbx_strand_id
1 'polypeptide(L)'
;MIRTSSKMPGRAAAIAAAALLAVTVGAGSALAAGQPSLASQASFAPRPYAAAAAPKAAAAGEPLHIVAVGDSLTVGYELGMNLSSIPYGYVDRVYEQALYHGRADLKNYGIIALKTPGLSKFLKAAADGAGITAEEVQPNLSTYPLASETVAKSAALAADLKTADLVTLTIGGNDFTPIFDDIKGGGLSASDLQAKLDAMLETYVPELEASLRTILSLNPKATVVFADQYLPAPKPSALNKAVTQEQYDILTAAVAKLKGMDEALAAKLTQEGYDVRTVDVSEPFAGKELAYTYILKGDIHPKQSGYDVMGRAFAEGIWGDYRDPDALPAGTPLRVVVNGASLKGGNKPVLKNNTTFLPMRDVATALHATLNWDNKTRTATIASGGKKVAFTIGANTMKVDGQTVPLETPAYLQQSGANAYTYLPLAALSRGLGYQVEYRKPIATVFINS
;
A
#
# COMPACT_ATOMS: atom_id res chain seq x y z
N MET A 1 42.79 -7.72 -42.07
CA MET A 1 41.39 -7.85 -41.63
C MET A 1 41.34 -7.70 -40.12
N ILE A 2 41.05 -6.50 -39.66
CA ILE A 2 41.09 -6.11 -38.25
C ILE A 2 39.63 -6.00 -37.78
N ARG A 3 39.21 -6.87 -36.83
CA ARG A 3 37.96 -6.73 -36.16
C ARG A 3 38.11 -5.78 -34.97
N THR A 4 37.52 -4.63 -35.07
CA THR A 4 37.35 -3.70 -33.93
C THR A 4 36.09 -4.07 -33.16
N SER A 5 36.25 -4.56 -31.93
CA SER A 5 35.15 -4.74 -30.96
C SER A 5 34.90 -3.41 -30.27
N SER A 6 33.79 -2.77 -30.56
CA SER A 6 33.30 -1.62 -29.79
C SER A 6 32.67 -2.11 -28.48
N LYS A 7 33.34 -1.86 -27.36
CA LYS A 7 32.76 -1.95 -26.03
C LYS A 7 31.77 -0.79 -25.87
N MET A 8 30.49 -1.10 -25.72
CA MET A 8 29.52 -0.15 -25.19
C MET A 8 29.81 0.11 -23.70
N PRO A 9 29.84 1.35 -23.24
CA PRO A 9 29.90 1.62 -21.80
C PRO A 9 28.57 1.29 -21.17
N GLY A 10 28.60 0.42 -20.15
CA GLY A 10 27.46 0.12 -19.30
C GLY A 10 27.00 1.41 -18.60
N ARG A 11 25.82 1.88 -18.95
CA ARG A 11 25.13 2.92 -18.19
C ARG A 11 24.66 2.29 -16.89
N ALA A 12 25.44 2.48 -15.82
CA ALA A 12 24.93 2.35 -14.47
C ALA A 12 23.86 3.43 -14.30
N ALA A 13 22.59 3.03 -14.20
CA ALA A 13 21.52 3.92 -13.82
C ALA A 13 21.79 4.36 -12.38
N ALA A 14 22.34 5.55 -12.21
CA ALA A 14 22.41 6.22 -10.92
C ALA A 14 20.96 6.52 -10.51
N ILE A 15 20.42 5.75 -9.55
CA ILE A 15 19.25 6.15 -8.80
C ILE A 15 19.74 7.33 -7.96
N ALA A 16 19.50 8.55 -8.43
CA ALA A 16 19.73 9.74 -7.63
C ALA A 16 18.67 9.72 -6.54
N ALA A 17 19.04 9.20 -5.37
CA ALA A 17 18.23 9.32 -4.18
C ALA A 17 18.07 10.80 -3.86
N ALA A 18 16.82 11.25 -3.77
CA ALA A 18 16.54 12.56 -3.24
C ALA A 18 17.15 12.66 -1.84
N ALA A 19 18.09 13.54 -1.74
CA ALA A 19 18.58 14.26 -0.59
C ALA A 19 19.02 13.56 0.69
N LEU A 20 20.29 13.47 0.83
CA LEU A 20 21.04 13.10 2.02
C LEU A 20 21.04 14.19 3.10
N LEU A 21 20.64 13.83 4.30
CA LEU A 21 21.14 14.37 5.54
C LEU A 21 22.19 13.39 6.11
N ALA A 22 23.47 13.61 5.77
CA ALA A 22 24.54 12.76 6.28
C ALA A 22 24.82 13.08 7.75
N VAL A 23 24.49 12.15 8.64
CA VAL A 23 24.96 12.18 10.03
C VAL A 23 26.30 11.43 10.08
N THR A 24 27.39 12.13 10.32
CA THR A 24 28.67 11.49 10.62
C THR A 24 28.63 10.95 12.03
N VAL A 25 28.42 9.64 12.18
CA VAL A 25 28.59 8.93 13.46
C VAL A 25 30.00 8.41 13.53
N GLY A 26 30.76 8.93 14.51
CA GLY A 26 32.06 8.39 14.87
C GLY A 26 31.93 6.95 15.40
N ALA A 27 32.80 6.07 14.90
CA ALA A 27 32.86 4.67 15.30
C ALA A 27 33.24 4.54 16.80
N GLY A 28 32.29 4.08 17.60
CA GLY A 28 32.47 3.67 19.01
C GLY A 28 32.04 2.22 19.17
N SER A 29 32.88 1.45 19.78
CA SER A 29 32.97 0.00 19.93
C SER A 29 31.69 -0.72 20.31
N ALA A 30 31.51 -1.91 19.72
CA ALA A 30 30.44 -2.84 19.97
C ALA A 30 30.43 -3.37 21.41
N LEU A 31 29.27 -3.30 22.06
CA LEU A 31 28.88 -4.16 23.18
C LEU A 31 27.60 -4.87 22.80
N ALA A 32 27.67 -6.19 22.79
CA ALA A 32 26.53 -7.06 22.56
C ALA A 32 25.50 -6.87 23.69
N ALA A 33 24.30 -6.43 23.32
CA ALA A 33 23.16 -6.40 24.22
C ALA A 33 22.00 -7.16 23.57
N GLY A 34 21.39 -8.03 24.37
CA GLY A 34 20.35 -8.96 23.96
C GLY A 34 19.13 -8.28 23.35
N GLN A 35 18.40 -9.04 22.54
CA GLN A 35 17.14 -8.64 21.94
C GLN A 35 16.14 -8.22 23.01
N PRO A 36 15.56 -7.01 22.93
CA PRO A 36 14.43 -6.66 23.76
C PRO A 36 13.18 -7.35 23.17
N SER A 37 12.45 -8.04 24.05
CA SER A 37 11.14 -8.59 23.80
C SER A 37 10.18 -7.49 23.33
N LEU A 38 9.40 -7.80 22.29
CA LEU A 38 8.26 -7.00 21.80
C LEU A 38 7.15 -6.97 22.86
N ALA A 39 7.28 -6.12 23.86
CA ALA A 39 6.22 -5.82 24.81
C ALA A 39 6.42 -4.43 25.42
N SER A 40 6.07 -3.41 24.67
CA SER A 40 5.61 -2.12 25.21
C SER A 40 4.82 -1.42 24.10
N GLN A 41 3.55 -1.79 23.96
CA GLN A 41 2.58 -1.00 23.21
C GLN A 41 2.29 0.25 24.04
N ALA A 42 2.84 1.39 23.64
CA ALA A 42 2.27 2.66 24.02
C ALA A 42 0.85 2.71 23.45
N SER A 43 -0.18 2.66 24.30
CA SER A 43 -1.56 2.87 23.91
C SER A 43 -1.69 4.29 23.41
N PHE A 44 -1.73 4.48 22.10
CA PHE A 44 -2.22 5.69 21.48
C PHE A 44 -3.72 5.77 21.78
N ALA A 45 -4.13 6.77 22.55
CA ALA A 45 -5.53 7.15 22.60
C ALA A 45 -5.85 7.83 21.25
N PRO A 46 -6.69 7.24 20.39
CA PRO A 46 -7.08 7.89 19.15
C PRO A 46 -7.87 9.15 19.51
N ARG A 47 -7.50 10.30 18.93
CA ARG A 47 -8.43 11.41 18.86
C ARG A 47 -9.66 10.90 18.08
N PRO A 48 -10.90 11.15 18.56
CA PRO A 48 -12.07 10.72 17.84
C PRO A 48 -12.13 11.53 16.53
N TYR A 49 -11.66 10.94 15.44
CA TYR A 49 -12.22 11.27 14.13
C TYR A 49 -13.72 11.02 14.27
N ALA A 50 -14.54 12.02 13.92
CA ALA A 50 -15.98 11.78 13.77
C ALA A 50 -16.10 10.50 12.93
N ALA A 51 -16.83 9.51 13.45
CA ALA A 51 -16.89 8.17 12.83
C ALA A 51 -17.13 8.32 11.34
N ALA A 52 -16.06 8.20 10.57
CA ALA A 52 -16.10 8.30 9.12
C ALA A 52 -16.98 7.12 8.65
N ALA A 53 -18.05 7.41 7.92
CA ALA A 53 -18.79 6.35 7.26
C ALA A 53 -17.79 5.60 6.37
N ALA A 54 -17.73 4.27 6.49
CA ALA A 54 -16.93 3.46 5.58
C ALA A 54 -17.24 3.87 4.14
N PRO A 55 -16.27 3.78 3.19
CA PRO A 55 -16.54 4.02 1.78
C PRO A 55 -17.83 3.30 1.42
N LYS A 56 -18.67 3.92 0.62
CA LYS A 56 -19.96 3.34 0.27
C LYS A 56 -19.69 1.93 -0.25
N ALA A 57 -20.09 0.93 0.54
CA ALA A 57 -19.83 -0.47 0.22
C ALA A 57 -20.21 -0.70 -1.24
N ALA A 58 -19.31 -1.29 -2.01
CA ALA A 58 -19.65 -1.82 -3.32
C ALA A 58 -20.95 -2.64 -3.20
N ALA A 59 -21.77 -2.68 -4.24
CA ALA A 59 -22.98 -3.50 -4.23
C ALA A 59 -22.60 -4.92 -3.79
N ALA A 60 -23.50 -5.60 -3.07
CA ALA A 60 -23.19 -6.91 -2.50
C ALA A 60 -22.59 -7.85 -3.56
N GLY A 61 -21.35 -8.28 -3.37
CA GLY A 61 -20.60 -9.15 -4.28
C GLY A 61 -19.69 -8.42 -5.30
N GLU A 62 -19.77 -7.10 -5.45
CA GLU A 62 -18.83 -6.34 -6.27
C GLU A 62 -17.57 -5.99 -5.45
N PRO A 63 -16.38 -5.93 -6.09
CA PRO A 63 -15.16 -5.54 -5.41
C PRO A 63 -15.15 -4.04 -5.11
N LEU A 64 -14.54 -3.65 -3.99
CA LEU A 64 -14.15 -2.26 -3.71
C LEU A 64 -12.99 -1.89 -4.65
N HIS A 65 -13.22 -0.93 -5.56
CA HIS A 65 -12.22 -0.46 -6.50
C HIS A 65 -11.34 0.62 -5.86
N ILE A 66 -10.06 0.31 -5.62
CA ILE A 66 -9.09 1.21 -5.02
C ILE A 66 -8.13 1.73 -6.09
N VAL A 67 -8.01 3.04 -6.20
CA VAL A 67 -7.02 3.71 -7.04
C VAL A 67 -6.09 4.52 -6.15
N ALA A 68 -4.79 4.26 -6.23
CA ALA A 68 -3.78 5.02 -5.53
C ALA A 68 -3.01 5.90 -6.53
N VAL A 69 -2.91 7.20 -6.25
CA VAL A 69 -2.13 8.16 -7.04
C VAL A 69 -1.18 8.93 -6.12
N GLY A 70 -0.07 9.43 -6.65
CA GLY A 70 0.84 10.24 -5.86
C GLY A 70 2.31 9.93 -6.11
N ASP A 71 3.13 10.12 -5.08
CA ASP A 71 4.58 10.10 -5.15
C ASP A 71 5.21 8.72 -4.78
N SER A 72 6.46 8.73 -4.34
CA SER A 72 7.19 7.52 -3.94
C SER A 72 6.58 6.80 -2.74
N LEU A 73 5.87 7.49 -1.86
CA LEU A 73 5.17 6.88 -0.73
C LEU A 73 3.99 6.04 -1.23
N THR A 74 3.26 6.52 -2.25
CA THR A 74 2.21 5.75 -2.94
C THR A 74 2.78 4.54 -3.69
N VAL A 75 3.97 4.67 -4.32
CA VAL A 75 4.68 3.51 -4.88
C VAL A 75 4.98 2.46 -3.81
N GLY A 76 5.17 2.87 -2.55
CA GLY A 76 5.71 2.02 -1.50
C GLY A 76 7.23 1.87 -1.61
N TYR A 77 7.93 2.93 -2.09
CA TYR A 77 9.38 2.90 -2.26
C TYR A 77 10.11 2.78 -0.93
N GLU A 78 11.11 1.93 -0.89
CA GLU A 78 11.99 1.71 0.25
C GLU A 78 13.46 1.73 -0.22
N LEU A 79 14.34 2.27 0.60
CA LEU A 79 15.78 2.37 0.27
C LEU A 79 16.36 1.02 -0.16
N GLY A 80 16.99 0.99 -1.33
CA GLY A 80 17.60 -0.20 -1.90
C GLY A 80 16.71 -1.01 -2.84
N MET A 81 15.46 -0.59 -3.07
CA MET A 81 14.61 -1.19 -4.08
C MET A 81 15.18 -1.00 -5.49
N ASN A 82 14.90 -1.97 -6.34
CA ASN A 82 15.23 -1.97 -7.77
C ASN A 82 14.02 -2.46 -8.59
N LEU A 83 14.15 -2.54 -9.92
CA LEU A 83 13.05 -2.94 -10.81
C LEU A 83 12.48 -4.36 -10.57
N SER A 84 13.21 -5.22 -9.86
CA SER A 84 12.72 -6.57 -9.50
C SER A 84 12.09 -6.62 -8.10
N SER A 85 12.16 -5.54 -7.34
CA SER A 85 11.57 -5.44 -6.01
C SER A 85 10.05 -5.34 -6.11
N ILE A 86 9.36 -6.00 -5.19
CA ILE A 86 7.91 -5.87 -5.04
C ILE A 86 7.67 -4.86 -3.92
N PRO A 87 7.11 -3.67 -4.22
CA PRO A 87 6.79 -2.69 -3.20
C PRO A 87 5.82 -3.26 -2.15
N TYR A 88 5.97 -2.79 -0.90
CA TYR A 88 5.03 -3.06 0.17
C TYR A 88 4.88 -1.81 1.06
N GLY A 89 4.08 -0.87 0.57
CA GLY A 89 3.85 0.43 1.18
C GLY A 89 2.56 0.52 2.00
N TYR A 90 2.11 1.76 2.26
CA TYR A 90 0.83 2.00 2.92
C TYR A 90 -0.35 1.55 2.06
N VAL A 91 -0.25 1.70 0.73
CA VAL A 91 -1.30 1.32 -0.23
C VAL A 91 -1.59 -0.18 -0.15
N ASP A 92 -0.54 -1.00 -0.01
CA ASP A 92 -0.69 -2.44 0.17
C ASP A 92 -1.43 -2.80 1.44
N ARG A 93 -1.17 -2.06 2.53
CA ARG A 93 -1.85 -2.24 3.82
C ARG A 93 -3.31 -1.81 3.76
N VAL A 94 -3.60 -0.70 3.07
CA VAL A 94 -4.99 -0.29 2.78
C VAL A 94 -5.72 -1.38 1.98
N TYR A 95 -5.08 -1.95 0.98
CA TYR A 95 -5.65 -3.06 0.22
C TYR A 95 -5.90 -4.30 1.09
N GLU A 96 -4.98 -4.64 1.99
CA GLU A 96 -5.16 -5.73 2.95
C GLU A 96 -6.32 -5.47 3.91
N GLN A 97 -6.50 -4.23 4.36
CA GLN A 97 -7.66 -3.85 5.17
C GLN A 97 -8.96 -3.98 4.36
N ALA A 98 -8.98 -3.53 3.11
CA ALA A 98 -10.14 -3.72 2.24
C ALA A 98 -10.52 -5.20 2.08
N LEU A 99 -9.54 -6.10 1.97
CA LEU A 99 -9.77 -7.54 1.88
C LEU A 99 -10.38 -8.15 3.17
N TYR A 100 -10.20 -7.51 4.32
CA TYR A 100 -10.93 -7.89 5.54
C TYR A 100 -12.40 -7.48 5.49
N HIS A 101 -12.75 -6.44 4.73
CA HIS A 101 -14.13 -5.97 4.58
C HIS A 101 -14.89 -6.66 3.44
N GLY A 102 -14.19 -7.24 2.47
CA GLY A 102 -14.82 -7.91 1.33
C GLY A 102 -13.91 -8.04 0.12
N ARG A 103 -14.53 -8.19 -1.05
CA ARG A 103 -13.80 -8.19 -2.32
C ARG A 103 -13.21 -6.81 -2.57
N ALA A 104 -11.99 -6.77 -3.07
CA ALA A 104 -11.32 -5.51 -3.43
C ALA A 104 -10.35 -5.73 -4.58
N ASP A 105 -10.09 -4.69 -5.35
CA ASP A 105 -8.97 -4.62 -6.28
C ASP A 105 -8.22 -3.29 -6.11
N LEU A 106 -6.98 -3.27 -6.56
CA LEU A 106 -6.07 -2.14 -6.39
C LEU A 106 -5.38 -1.80 -7.70
N LYS A 107 -5.40 -0.51 -8.05
CA LYS A 107 -4.57 0.09 -9.11
C LYS A 107 -3.67 1.14 -8.49
N ASN A 108 -2.36 0.98 -8.64
CA ASN A 108 -1.38 1.92 -8.11
C ASN A 108 -0.70 2.69 -9.26
N TYR A 109 -0.86 4.02 -9.25
CA TYR A 109 -0.30 4.97 -10.20
C TYR A 109 0.71 5.92 -9.54
N GLY A 110 1.34 5.50 -8.44
CA GLY A 110 2.42 6.24 -7.80
C GLY A 110 3.62 6.43 -8.72
N ILE A 111 4.29 7.57 -8.61
CA ILE A 111 5.47 7.92 -9.41
C ILE A 111 6.56 8.46 -8.48
N ILE A 112 7.73 7.83 -8.47
CA ILE A 112 8.88 8.28 -7.66
C ILE A 112 9.26 9.71 -8.03
N ALA A 113 9.52 10.55 -7.02
CA ALA A 113 9.91 11.96 -7.12
C ALA A 113 8.84 12.89 -7.73
N LEU A 114 7.60 12.44 -7.89
CA LEU A 114 6.51 13.30 -8.37
C LEU A 114 6.25 14.44 -7.38
N LYS A 115 6.12 15.64 -7.90
CA LYS A 115 5.74 16.86 -7.16
C LYS A 115 4.26 17.18 -7.39
N THR A 116 3.71 18.03 -6.54
CA THR A 116 2.29 18.43 -6.61
C THR A 116 1.88 19.02 -7.97
N PRO A 117 2.65 19.93 -8.60
CA PRO A 117 2.31 20.40 -9.96
C PRO A 117 2.38 19.30 -11.03
N GLY A 118 3.29 18.33 -10.86
CA GLY A 118 3.38 17.18 -11.77
C GLY A 118 2.15 16.28 -11.68
N LEU A 119 1.67 16.00 -10.47
CA LEU A 119 0.44 15.25 -10.25
C LEU A 119 -0.77 15.94 -10.91
N SER A 120 -0.91 17.25 -10.71
CA SER A 120 -1.98 18.05 -11.31
C SER A 120 -1.99 17.92 -12.84
N LYS A 121 -0.83 18.04 -13.48
CA LYS A 121 -0.70 17.87 -14.94
C LYS A 121 -1.03 16.44 -15.40
N PHE A 122 -0.56 15.44 -14.68
CA PHE A 122 -0.80 14.03 -15.02
C PHE A 122 -2.30 13.68 -14.95
N LEU A 123 -2.97 14.09 -13.87
CA LEU A 123 -4.40 13.89 -13.68
C LEU A 123 -5.22 14.66 -14.73
N LYS A 124 -4.83 15.91 -15.01
CA LYS A 124 -5.51 16.71 -16.05
C LYS A 124 -5.40 16.07 -17.42
N ALA A 125 -4.20 15.63 -17.82
CA ALA A 125 -4.01 14.94 -19.09
C ALA A 125 -4.84 13.64 -19.17
N ALA A 126 -4.92 12.88 -18.08
CA ALA A 126 -5.78 11.70 -18.00
C ALA A 126 -7.25 12.06 -18.19
N ALA A 127 -7.76 13.10 -17.52
CA ALA A 127 -9.14 13.54 -17.61
C ALA A 127 -9.49 14.08 -19.00
N ASP A 128 -8.59 14.82 -19.63
CA ASP A 128 -8.76 15.38 -20.97
C ASP A 128 -8.62 14.31 -22.09
N GLY A 129 -8.17 13.09 -21.75
CA GLY A 129 -7.86 12.05 -22.73
C GLY A 129 -6.65 12.38 -23.59
N ALA A 130 -5.78 13.27 -23.12
CA ALA A 130 -4.58 13.72 -23.81
C ALA A 130 -3.40 12.81 -23.49
N GLY A 131 -2.58 12.50 -24.51
CA GLY A 131 -1.27 11.91 -24.27
C GLY A 131 -0.33 12.93 -23.61
N ILE A 132 0.45 12.47 -22.63
CA ILE A 132 1.46 13.30 -21.95
C ILE A 132 2.73 12.45 -21.74
N THR A 133 3.88 13.07 -21.81
CA THR A 133 5.18 12.44 -21.51
C THR A 133 5.60 12.74 -20.07
N ALA A 134 6.50 11.92 -19.51
CA ALA A 134 7.02 12.15 -18.17
C ALA A 134 7.73 13.52 -18.04
N GLU A 135 8.41 13.99 -19.09
CA GLU A 135 9.07 15.29 -19.11
C GLU A 135 8.08 16.47 -19.14
N GLU A 136 6.90 16.30 -19.77
CA GLU A 136 5.84 17.32 -19.75
C GLU A 136 5.12 17.34 -18.39
N VAL A 137 4.99 16.19 -17.75
CA VAL A 137 4.49 16.09 -16.37
C VAL A 137 5.40 16.86 -15.43
N GLN A 138 6.70 16.55 -15.46
CA GLN A 138 7.70 17.19 -14.61
C GLN A 138 9.11 17.03 -15.22
N PRO A 139 9.93 18.10 -15.28
CA PRO A 139 11.31 18.01 -15.76
C PRO A 139 12.10 16.91 -15.04
N ASN A 140 12.87 16.14 -15.81
CA ASN A 140 13.68 15.00 -15.36
C ASN A 140 12.88 13.81 -14.76
N LEU A 141 11.56 13.79 -14.83
CA LEU A 141 10.75 12.69 -14.27
C LEU A 141 11.05 11.37 -14.98
N SER A 142 11.34 11.38 -16.27
CA SER A 142 11.70 10.20 -17.07
C SER A 142 12.95 9.46 -16.59
N THR A 143 13.79 10.11 -15.76
CA THR A 143 14.99 9.49 -15.18
C THR A 143 14.67 8.55 -14.01
N TYR A 144 13.48 8.64 -13.44
CA TYR A 144 13.06 7.78 -12.34
C TYR A 144 12.44 6.47 -12.84
N PRO A 145 12.69 5.35 -12.13
CA PRO A 145 12.18 4.05 -12.53
C PRO A 145 10.66 4.04 -12.73
N LEU A 146 10.20 3.44 -13.82
CA LEU A 146 8.80 3.24 -14.20
C LEU A 146 7.97 4.53 -14.38
N ALA A 147 8.55 5.73 -14.23
CA ALA A 147 7.80 6.99 -14.35
C ALA A 147 7.18 7.13 -15.75
N SER A 148 7.95 6.94 -16.82
CA SER A 148 7.44 7.01 -18.20
C SER A 148 6.38 5.95 -18.49
N GLU A 149 6.53 4.75 -17.93
CA GLU A 149 5.55 3.66 -18.08
C GLU A 149 4.24 3.96 -17.36
N THR A 150 4.32 4.58 -16.17
CA THR A 150 3.14 4.96 -15.40
C THR A 150 2.42 6.13 -16.07
N VAL A 151 3.15 7.16 -16.53
CA VAL A 151 2.57 8.31 -17.25
C VAL A 151 1.90 7.88 -18.55
N ALA A 152 2.48 6.91 -19.29
CA ALA A 152 1.87 6.36 -20.50
C ALA A 152 0.51 5.67 -20.26
N LYS A 153 0.17 5.36 -19.01
CA LYS A 153 -1.13 4.77 -18.61
C LYS A 153 -2.21 5.82 -18.28
N SER A 154 -2.06 7.08 -18.69
CA SER A 154 -3.00 8.18 -18.39
C SER A 154 -4.45 7.82 -18.75
N ALA A 155 -4.69 7.18 -19.89
CA ALA A 155 -6.03 6.74 -20.31
C ALA A 155 -6.60 5.63 -19.38
N ALA A 156 -5.76 4.70 -18.92
CA ALA A 156 -6.15 3.68 -17.95
C ALA A 156 -6.45 4.30 -16.59
N LEU A 157 -5.63 5.27 -16.14
CA LEU A 157 -5.88 6.02 -14.91
C LEU A 157 -7.25 6.72 -14.96
N ALA A 158 -7.60 7.38 -16.06
CA ALA A 158 -8.91 8.02 -16.22
C ALA A 158 -10.06 6.99 -16.16
N ALA A 159 -9.89 5.83 -16.77
CA ALA A 159 -10.89 4.77 -16.74
C ALA A 159 -11.08 4.21 -15.32
N ASP A 160 -9.97 3.93 -14.61
CA ASP A 160 -9.99 3.40 -13.25
C ASP A 160 -10.57 4.44 -12.26
N LEU A 161 -10.22 5.73 -12.39
CA LEU A 161 -10.78 6.79 -11.53
C LEU A 161 -12.30 6.94 -11.69
N LYS A 162 -12.85 6.74 -12.90
CA LYS A 162 -14.30 6.83 -13.15
C LYS A 162 -15.10 5.77 -12.38
N THR A 163 -14.47 4.67 -12.03
CA THR A 163 -15.10 3.53 -11.33
C THR A 163 -14.56 3.34 -9.91
N ALA A 164 -13.62 4.17 -9.47
CA ALA A 164 -13.02 4.06 -8.14
C ALA A 164 -14.06 4.31 -7.03
N ASP A 165 -14.14 3.42 -6.06
CA ASP A 165 -14.88 3.65 -4.82
C ASP A 165 -14.03 4.43 -3.81
N LEU A 166 -12.71 4.17 -3.83
CA LEU A 166 -11.73 4.77 -2.95
C LEU A 166 -10.51 5.23 -3.74
N VAL A 167 -10.13 6.49 -3.55
CA VAL A 167 -8.86 7.03 -4.06
C VAL A 167 -7.96 7.38 -2.88
N THR A 168 -6.73 6.87 -2.85
CA THR A 168 -5.72 7.24 -1.84
C THR A 168 -4.61 8.06 -2.49
N LEU A 169 -4.10 9.06 -1.75
CA LEU A 169 -3.13 10.01 -2.27
C LEU A 169 -2.05 10.35 -1.24
N THR A 170 -0.78 10.37 -1.68
CA THR A 170 0.33 11.06 -1.01
C THR A 170 1.03 11.95 -2.01
N ILE A 171 1.24 13.22 -1.68
CA ILE A 171 1.94 14.20 -2.52
C ILE A 171 2.42 15.39 -1.67
N GLY A 172 3.48 16.04 -2.08
CA GLY A 172 3.97 17.28 -1.45
C GLY A 172 5.38 17.15 -0.88
N GLY A 173 5.78 15.98 -0.39
CA GLY A 173 7.12 15.78 0.18
C GLY A 173 8.26 16.18 -0.76
N ASN A 174 8.14 15.91 -2.06
CA ASN A 174 9.15 16.26 -3.06
C ASN A 174 9.19 17.76 -3.40
N ASP A 175 8.16 18.52 -3.06
CA ASP A 175 8.15 19.98 -3.25
C ASP A 175 9.14 20.65 -2.30
N PHE A 176 9.41 20.06 -1.13
CA PHE A 176 10.40 20.53 -0.15
C PHE A 176 11.86 20.20 -0.53
N THR A 177 12.12 19.34 -1.51
CA THR A 177 13.49 18.88 -1.85
C THR A 177 14.47 20.04 -2.05
N PRO A 178 14.17 21.13 -2.80
CA PRO A 178 15.10 22.24 -2.97
C PRO A 178 15.48 22.92 -1.66
N ILE A 179 14.55 23.00 -0.71
CA ILE A 179 14.78 23.61 0.61
C ILE A 179 15.78 22.78 1.41
N PHE A 180 15.63 21.47 1.41
CA PHE A 180 16.58 20.57 2.09
C PHE A 180 17.96 20.58 1.44
N ASP A 181 18.04 20.74 0.13
CA ASP A 181 19.32 20.86 -0.58
C ASP A 181 20.04 22.17 -0.22
N ASP A 182 19.30 23.28 -0.12
CA ASP A 182 19.84 24.57 0.32
C ASP A 182 20.33 24.54 1.78
N ILE A 183 19.58 23.89 2.68
CA ILE A 183 19.99 23.69 4.10
C ILE A 183 21.32 22.93 4.14
N LYS A 184 21.49 21.88 3.35
CA LYS A 184 22.73 21.11 3.28
C LYS A 184 23.90 21.93 2.72
N GLY A 185 23.63 22.83 1.80
CA GLY A 185 24.62 23.78 1.26
C GLY A 185 25.15 24.75 2.30
N GLY A 186 24.53 24.83 3.50
CA GLY A 186 25.02 25.57 4.67
C GLY A 186 24.86 27.10 4.59
N GLY A 187 24.17 27.61 3.55
CA GLY A 187 24.01 29.05 3.31
C GLY A 187 22.62 29.62 3.59
N LEU A 188 21.65 28.81 4.04
CA LEU A 188 20.27 29.25 4.17
C LEU A 188 20.01 29.88 5.55
N SER A 189 19.73 31.21 5.57
CA SER A 189 19.30 31.90 6.80
C SER A 189 17.89 31.48 7.21
N ALA A 190 17.51 31.74 8.46
CA ALA A 190 16.16 31.46 8.95
C ALA A 190 15.10 32.27 8.19
N SER A 191 15.37 33.54 7.86
CA SER A 191 14.46 34.37 7.06
C SER A 191 14.28 33.88 5.64
N ASP A 192 15.37 33.41 4.99
CA ASP A 192 15.30 32.87 3.63
C ASP A 192 14.58 31.50 3.62
N LEU A 193 14.80 30.68 4.65
CA LEU A 193 14.06 29.44 4.84
C LEU A 193 12.56 29.69 4.95
N GLN A 194 12.15 30.64 5.80
CA GLN A 194 10.74 30.99 5.95
C GLN A 194 10.13 31.48 4.63
N ALA A 195 10.82 32.40 3.92
CA ALA A 195 10.34 32.93 2.63
C ALA A 195 10.17 31.81 1.57
N LYS A 196 11.12 30.87 1.49
CA LYS A 196 11.03 29.73 0.56
C LYS A 196 9.88 28.81 0.89
N LEU A 197 9.65 28.52 2.18
CA LEU A 197 8.52 27.70 2.62
C LEU A 197 7.18 28.36 2.32
N ASP A 198 7.04 29.67 2.57
CA ASP A 198 5.82 30.41 2.28
C ASP A 198 5.52 30.41 0.76
N ALA A 199 6.52 30.68 -0.09
CA ALA A 199 6.36 30.63 -1.55
C ALA A 199 5.98 29.22 -2.05
N MET A 200 6.52 28.17 -1.44
CA MET A 200 6.17 26.80 -1.79
C MET A 200 4.71 26.51 -1.41
N LEU A 201 4.27 26.88 -0.22
CA LEU A 201 2.90 26.67 0.25
C LEU A 201 1.87 27.43 -0.60
N GLU A 202 2.22 28.60 -1.13
CA GLU A 202 1.38 29.35 -2.08
C GLU A 202 1.11 28.57 -3.38
N THR A 203 2.05 27.73 -3.81
CA THR A 203 1.91 26.88 -5.00
C THR A 203 1.25 25.56 -4.69
N TYR A 204 1.57 24.95 -3.55
CA TYR A 204 1.12 23.61 -3.17
C TYR A 204 -0.40 23.46 -3.13
N VAL A 205 -1.07 24.35 -2.40
CA VAL A 205 -2.52 24.21 -2.16
C VAL A 205 -3.35 24.34 -3.45
N PRO A 206 -3.12 25.32 -4.34
CA PRO A 206 -3.84 25.38 -5.59
C PRO A 206 -3.65 24.16 -6.49
N GLU A 207 -2.44 23.61 -6.54
CA GLU A 207 -2.14 22.43 -7.35
C GLU A 207 -2.72 21.14 -6.74
N LEU A 208 -2.73 21.02 -5.41
CA LEU A 208 -3.42 19.93 -4.73
C LEU A 208 -4.94 20.03 -4.96
N GLU A 209 -5.54 21.22 -4.80
CA GLU A 209 -6.96 21.42 -5.07
C GLU A 209 -7.30 21.08 -6.53
N ALA A 210 -6.49 21.50 -7.50
CA ALA A 210 -6.67 21.15 -8.91
C ALA A 210 -6.63 19.65 -9.14
N SER A 211 -5.71 18.94 -8.47
CA SER A 211 -5.60 17.47 -8.50
C SER A 211 -6.86 16.80 -7.96
N LEU A 212 -7.31 17.21 -6.76
CA LEU A 212 -8.51 16.66 -6.12
C LEU A 212 -9.76 16.93 -6.96
N ARG A 213 -9.92 18.16 -7.47
CA ARG A 213 -11.07 18.52 -8.35
C ARG A 213 -11.05 17.73 -9.65
N THR A 214 -9.89 17.44 -10.21
CA THR A 214 -9.79 16.60 -11.41
C THR A 214 -10.29 15.18 -11.12
N ILE A 215 -9.87 14.57 -10.00
CA ILE A 215 -10.36 13.25 -9.56
C ILE A 215 -11.88 13.30 -9.39
N LEU A 216 -12.38 14.28 -8.64
CA LEU A 216 -13.81 14.44 -8.35
C LEU A 216 -14.65 14.76 -9.59
N SER A 217 -14.08 15.42 -10.60
CA SER A 217 -14.76 15.64 -11.89
C SER A 217 -14.96 14.34 -12.68
N LEU A 218 -14.03 13.40 -12.56
CA LEU A 218 -14.14 12.08 -13.19
C LEU A 218 -15.12 11.18 -12.42
N ASN A 219 -15.12 11.27 -11.08
CA ASN A 219 -16.00 10.49 -10.22
C ASN A 219 -16.38 11.26 -8.93
N PRO A 220 -17.50 12.00 -8.93
CA PRO A 220 -17.93 12.78 -7.76
C PRO A 220 -18.41 11.92 -6.59
N LYS A 221 -18.48 10.59 -6.76
CA LYS A 221 -18.94 9.65 -5.73
C LYS A 221 -17.79 8.93 -5.02
N ALA A 222 -16.56 9.06 -5.54
CA ALA A 222 -15.40 8.44 -4.91
C ALA A 222 -15.13 9.04 -3.53
N THR A 223 -14.80 8.20 -2.57
CA THR A 223 -14.14 8.65 -1.33
C THR A 223 -12.68 8.94 -1.65
N VAL A 224 -12.22 10.16 -1.42
CA VAL A 224 -10.82 10.56 -1.64
C VAL A 224 -10.14 10.78 -0.29
N VAL A 225 -9.08 10.04 -0.02
CA VAL A 225 -8.33 10.13 1.25
C VAL A 225 -6.88 10.46 0.95
N PHE A 226 -6.37 11.54 1.52
CA PHE A 226 -4.98 11.96 1.34
C PHE A 226 -4.28 12.24 2.66
N ALA A 227 -2.97 12.02 2.69
CA ALA A 227 -2.16 12.23 3.89
C ALA A 227 -1.54 13.61 3.90
N ASP A 228 -1.41 14.18 5.10
CA ASP A 228 -0.47 15.26 5.35
C ASP A 228 0.99 14.77 5.23
N GLN A 229 1.97 15.64 5.50
CA GLN A 229 3.39 15.33 5.34
C GLN A 229 4.09 15.25 6.70
N TYR A 230 4.87 14.19 6.92
CA TYR A 230 5.81 14.16 8.06
C TYR A 230 7.07 14.97 7.75
N LEU A 231 7.70 15.53 8.80
CA LEU A 231 8.98 16.22 8.67
C LEU A 231 10.12 15.19 8.60
N PRO A 232 10.83 15.07 7.45
CA PRO A 232 11.94 14.12 7.32
C PRO A 232 13.25 14.71 7.89
N ALA A 233 13.20 15.34 9.05
CA ALA A 233 14.34 15.93 9.73
C ALA A 233 14.24 15.66 11.23
N PRO A 234 15.19 14.89 11.80
CA PRO A 234 15.18 14.64 13.24
C PRO A 234 15.58 15.89 13.99
N LYS A 235 15.02 16.04 15.20
CA LYS A 235 15.30 17.16 16.08
C LYS A 235 16.82 17.34 16.28
N PRO A 236 17.33 18.58 16.24
CA PRO A 236 18.75 18.86 16.50
C PRO A 236 19.18 18.37 17.88
N SER A 237 20.44 17.92 17.96
CA SER A 237 21.05 17.46 19.21
C SER A 237 22.57 17.64 19.14
N ALA A 238 23.26 17.29 20.19
CA ALA A 238 24.74 17.31 20.19
C ALA A 238 25.33 16.37 19.09
N LEU A 239 24.62 15.31 18.72
CA LEU A 239 25.02 14.32 17.72
C LEU A 239 24.39 14.56 16.33
N ASN A 240 23.32 15.35 16.26
CA ASN A 240 22.65 15.69 15.01
C ASN A 240 22.63 17.20 14.82
N LYS A 241 23.42 17.69 13.88
CA LYS A 241 23.55 19.12 13.51
C LYS A 241 23.14 19.37 12.06
N ALA A 242 22.35 18.49 11.47
CA ALA A 242 21.92 18.59 10.09
C ALA A 242 21.09 19.86 9.82
N VAL A 243 20.32 20.27 10.82
CA VAL A 243 19.59 21.55 10.87
C VAL A 243 19.89 22.25 12.19
N THR A 244 19.83 23.58 12.22
CA THR A 244 19.87 24.33 13.47
C THR A 244 18.53 24.18 14.23
N GLN A 245 18.49 24.53 15.51
CA GLN A 245 17.25 24.53 16.28
C GLN A 245 16.23 25.50 15.68
N GLU A 246 16.66 26.68 15.26
CA GLU A 246 15.81 27.69 14.63
C GLU A 246 15.22 27.18 13.30
N GLN A 247 16.05 26.55 12.43
CA GLN A 247 15.58 25.94 11.20
C GLN A 247 14.60 24.80 11.47
N TYR A 248 14.85 23.97 12.48
CA TYR A 248 13.94 22.88 12.86
C TYR A 248 12.58 23.41 13.32
N ASP A 249 12.58 24.48 14.13
CA ASP A 249 11.34 25.09 14.62
C ASP A 249 10.52 25.68 13.45
N ILE A 250 11.18 26.32 12.48
CA ILE A 250 10.56 26.85 11.27
C ILE A 250 9.97 25.69 10.41
N LEU A 251 10.73 24.63 10.20
CA LEU A 251 10.27 23.46 9.45
C LEU A 251 9.08 22.77 10.11
N THR A 252 9.12 22.65 11.45
CA THR A 252 8.01 22.08 12.22
C THR A 252 6.75 22.93 12.10
N ALA A 253 6.90 24.27 12.19
CA ALA A 253 5.78 25.20 12.00
C ALA A 253 5.21 25.12 10.56
N ALA A 254 6.09 24.96 9.56
CA ALA A 254 5.65 24.82 8.16
C ALA A 254 4.85 23.51 7.93
N VAL A 255 5.26 22.39 8.53
CA VAL A 255 4.50 21.13 8.45
C VAL A 255 3.14 21.27 9.15
N ALA A 256 3.10 21.93 10.32
CA ALA A 256 1.83 22.19 11.01
C ALA A 256 0.89 23.10 10.19
N LYS A 257 1.46 24.13 9.53
CA LYS A 257 0.72 25.01 8.62
C LYS A 257 0.17 24.24 7.40
N LEU A 258 1.00 23.40 6.80
CA LEU A 258 0.60 22.53 5.68
C LEU A 258 -0.57 21.63 6.07
N LYS A 259 -0.48 20.94 7.21
CA LYS A 259 -1.57 20.10 7.75
C LYS A 259 -2.87 20.90 7.89
N GLY A 260 -2.82 22.09 8.48
CA GLY A 260 -4.00 22.95 8.61
C GLY A 260 -4.60 23.37 7.24
N MET A 261 -3.75 23.58 6.23
CA MET A 261 -4.20 23.91 4.87
C MET A 261 -4.85 22.68 4.20
N ASP A 262 -4.31 21.50 4.39
CA ASP A 262 -4.87 20.22 3.89
C ASP A 262 -6.23 19.93 4.53
N GLU A 263 -6.35 20.09 5.85
CA GLU A 263 -7.61 19.96 6.59
C GLU A 263 -8.67 20.97 6.12
N ALA A 264 -8.27 22.24 5.90
CA ALA A 264 -9.17 23.27 5.39
C ALA A 264 -9.64 22.96 3.95
N LEU A 265 -8.76 22.46 3.09
CA LEU A 265 -9.10 22.06 1.73
C LEU A 265 -10.08 20.88 1.72
N ALA A 266 -9.83 19.85 2.52
CA ALA A 266 -10.74 18.72 2.67
C ALA A 266 -12.12 19.17 3.18
N ALA A 267 -12.16 20.03 4.20
CA ALA A 267 -13.40 20.59 4.74
C ALA A 267 -14.18 21.40 3.69
N LYS A 268 -13.48 22.21 2.88
CA LYS A 268 -14.07 22.97 1.75
C LYS A 268 -14.75 22.03 0.76
N LEU A 269 -14.04 20.99 0.29
CA LEU A 269 -14.58 20.04 -0.69
C LEU A 269 -15.73 19.21 -0.10
N THR A 270 -15.67 18.89 1.20
CA THR A 270 -16.76 18.21 1.89
C THR A 270 -18.01 19.09 2.00
N GLN A 271 -17.85 20.40 2.26
CA GLN A 271 -18.97 21.34 2.24
C GLN A 271 -19.60 21.50 0.84
N GLU A 272 -18.83 21.28 -0.21
CA GLU A 272 -19.32 21.24 -1.61
C GLU A 272 -20.05 19.92 -1.94
N GLY A 273 -20.09 18.94 -1.01
CA GLY A 273 -20.83 17.68 -1.14
C GLY A 273 -19.99 16.47 -1.57
N TYR A 274 -18.66 16.59 -1.60
CA TYR A 274 -17.75 15.48 -1.90
C TYR A 274 -17.31 14.75 -0.63
N ASP A 275 -16.92 13.48 -0.74
CA ASP A 275 -16.30 12.73 0.37
C ASP A 275 -14.79 12.82 0.25
N VAL A 276 -14.21 13.87 0.83
CA VAL A 276 -12.77 14.12 0.85
C VAL A 276 -12.28 14.19 2.29
N ARG A 277 -11.25 13.42 2.61
CA ARG A 277 -10.72 13.26 3.97
C ARG A 277 -9.21 13.41 3.98
N THR A 278 -8.66 13.94 5.08
CA THR A 278 -7.22 13.92 5.38
C THR A 278 -6.91 12.87 6.43
N VAL A 279 -5.70 12.33 6.40
CA VAL A 279 -5.15 11.48 7.45
C VAL A 279 -3.84 12.04 7.94
N ASP A 280 -3.65 11.96 9.25
CA ASP A 280 -2.48 12.49 9.94
C ASP A 280 -1.35 11.46 9.97
N VAL A 281 -0.28 11.75 9.26
CA VAL A 281 0.99 11.00 9.33
C VAL A 281 2.08 11.83 10.02
N SER A 282 1.91 13.15 10.10
CA SER A 282 2.88 14.06 10.67
C SER A 282 3.09 13.82 12.18
N GLU A 283 2.02 13.74 12.94
CA GLU A 283 2.09 13.57 14.40
C GLU A 283 2.64 12.19 14.82
N PRO A 284 2.21 11.05 14.25
CA PRO A 284 2.79 9.75 14.55
C PRO A 284 4.30 9.64 14.24
N PHE A 285 4.79 10.38 13.25
CA PHE A 285 6.22 10.39 12.89
C PHE A 285 7.06 11.32 13.75
N ALA A 286 6.46 12.36 14.34
CA ALA A 286 7.18 13.39 15.13
C ALA A 286 8.01 12.77 16.27
N GLY A 287 9.32 13.01 16.24
CA GLY A 287 10.27 12.47 17.20
C GLY A 287 10.62 10.99 17.00
N LYS A 288 10.08 10.34 15.95
CA LYS A 288 10.33 8.94 15.62
C LYS A 288 10.92 8.76 14.21
N GLU A 289 11.38 9.84 13.59
CA GLU A 289 11.90 9.85 12.23
C GLU A 289 13.02 8.82 12.05
N LEU A 290 13.90 8.67 13.05
CA LEU A 290 15.00 7.68 13.03
C LEU A 290 14.51 6.23 13.08
N ALA A 291 13.38 5.98 13.73
CA ALA A 291 12.78 4.66 13.82
C ALA A 291 12.00 4.30 12.54
N TYR A 292 11.32 5.28 11.95
CA TYR A 292 10.36 5.05 10.88
C TYR A 292 10.91 5.30 9.48
N THR A 293 12.05 6.01 9.34
CA THR A 293 12.64 6.33 8.04
C THR A 293 14.09 5.86 7.93
N TYR A 294 14.63 5.91 6.71
CA TYR A 294 16.05 5.67 6.45
C TYR A 294 16.92 6.93 6.58
N ILE A 295 16.48 7.96 7.32
CA ILE A 295 17.15 9.26 7.41
C ILE A 295 18.62 9.13 7.85
N LEU A 296 18.98 8.17 8.72
CA LEU A 296 20.36 7.88 9.10
C LEU A 296 21.23 7.41 7.93
N LYS A 297 20.62 6.91 6.86
CA LYS A 297 21.30 6.52 5.62
C LYS A 297 21.19 7.59 4.54
N GLY A 298 20.65 8.76 4.91
CA GLY A 298 20.44 9.87 4.01
C GLY A 298 19.24 9.75 3.08
N ASP A 299 18.30 8.87 3.41
CA ASP A 299 17.08 8.66 2.64
C ASP A 299 15.86 8.96 3.52
N ILE A 300 14.94 9.79 3.01
CA ILE A 300 13.78 10.25 3.75
C ILE A 300 12.63 9.24 3.77
N HIS A 301 12.69 8.20 2.93
CA HIS A 301 11.58 7.26 2.77
C HIS A 301 11.38 6.39 4.01
N PRO A 302 10.13 5.98 4.25
CA PRO A 302 9.80 5.12 5.37
C PRO A 302 10.45 3.73 5.26
N LYS A 303 10.77 3.18 6.42
CA LYS A 303 10.96 1.75 6.62
C LYS A 303 9.60 1.05 6.66
N GLN A 304 9.60 -0.27 6.76
CA GLN A 304 8.37 -1.03 6.94
C GLN A 304 7.58 -0.60 8.18
N SER A 305 8.27 -0.21 9.28
CA SER A 305 7.62 0.35 10.47
C SER A 305 6.94 1.71 10.23
N GLY A 306 7.52 2.55 9.37
CA GLY A 306 6.89 3.82 8.97
C GLY A 306 5.68 3.60 8.04
N TYR A 307 5.80 2.71 7.08
CA TYR A 307 4.67 2.33 6.21
C TYR A 307 3.53 1.65 7.00
N ASP A 308 3.83 0.95 8.10
CA ASP A 308 2.80 0.40 8.99
C ASP A 308 2.00 1.52 9.66
N VAL A 309 2.69 2.54 10.18
CA VAL A 309 2.04 3.73 10.76
C VAL A 309 1.17 4.45 9.73
N MET A 310 1.67 4.66 8.52
CA MET A 310 0.88 5.27 7.44
C MET A 310 -0.33 4.41 7.07
N GLY A 311 -0.15 3.09 6.91
CA GLY A 311 -1.24 2.17 6.60
C GLY A 311 -2.35 2.18 7.64
N ARG A 312 -1.98 2.28 8.94
CA ARG A 312 -2.94 2.44 10.05
C ARG A 312 -3.69 3.77 9.95
N ALA A 313 -2.98 4.87 9.76
CA ALA A 313 -3.60 6.19 9.62
C ALA A 313 -4.62 6.22 8.48
N PHE A 314 -4.27 5.67 7.31
CA PHE A 314 -5.21 5.57 6.19
C PHE A 314 -6.40 4.66 6.51
N ALA A 315 -6.18 3.48 7.09
CA ALA A 315 -7.28 2.56 7.40
C ALA A 315 -8.24 3.14 8.44
N GLU A 316 -7.72 3.76 9.49
CA GLU A 316 -8.51 4.45 10.51
C GLU A 316 -9.31 5.62 9.90
N GLY A 317 -8.70 6.39 8.98
CA GLY A 317 -9.38 7.45 8.25
C GLY A 317 -10.45 6.96 7.26
N ILE A 318 -10.31 5.73 6.75
CA ILE A 318 -11.23 5.14 5.78
C ILE A 318 -12.35 4.36 6.48
N TRP A 319 -12.01 3.45 7.41
CA TRP A 319 -12.96 2.51 8.05
C TRP A 319 -13.21 2.79 9.54
N GLY A 320 -12.40 3.66 10.17
CA GLY A 320 -12.48 3.95 11.61
C GLY A 320 -11.67 2.97 12.47
N ASP A 321 -11.04 1.95 11.88
CA ASP A 321 -10.23 0.96 12.57
C ASP A 321 -9.09 0.43 11.68
N TYR A 322 -8.17 -0.30 12.31
CA TYR A 322 -7.15 -1.11 11.63
C TYR A 322 -7.11 -2.50 12.25
N ARG A 323 -7.21 -3.51 11.41
CA ARG A 323 -7.16 -4.90 11.85
C ARG A 323 -5.78 -5.50 11.68
N ASP A 324 -5.11 -5.80 12.79
CA ASP A 324 -3.90 -6.60 12.78
C ASP A 324 -4.20 -8.06 12.40
N PRO A 325 -3.34 -8.70 11.59
CA PRO A 325 -3.47 -10.13 11.36
C PRO A 325 -3.37 -10.91 12.67
N ASP A 326 -4.26 -11.88 12.89
CA ASP A 326 -4.20 -12.77 14.05
C ASP A 326 -2.81 -13.41 14.17
N ALA A 327 -2.38 -13.80 15.37
CA ALA A 327 -1.14 -14.52 15.56
C ALA A 327 -1.12 -15.80 14.70
N LEU A 328 -0.02 -16.05 13.99
CA LEU A 328 0.15 -17.27 13.20
C LEU A 328 0.43 -18.44 14.15
N PRO A 329 -0.44 -19.48 14.22
CA PRO A 329 -0.21 -20.62 15.10
C PRO A 329 1.10 -21.34 14.74
N ALA A 330 1.81 -21.84 15.75
CA ALA A 330 3.08 -22.54 15.55
C ALA A 330 2.95 -23.70 14.54
N GLY A 331 3.86 -23.74 13.56
CA GLY A 331 3.87 -24.75 12.49
C GLY A 331 2.74 -24.61 11.47
N THR A 332 2.10 -23.43 11.39
CA THR A 332 1.14 -23.09 10.34
C THR A 332 1.81 -22.18 9.33
N PRO A 333 1.80 -22.50 8.02
CA PRO A 333 2.53 -21.72 7.01
C PRO A 333 1.88 -20.38 6.68
N LEU A 334 0.56 -20.26 6.87
CA LEU A 334 -0.21 -19.06 6.55
C LEU A 334 -1.55 -19.04 7.30
N ARG A 335 -2.18 -17.87 7.32
CA ARG A 335 -3.57 -17.67 7.76
C ARG A 335 -4.52 -17.79 6.59
N VAL A 336 -5.76 -18.11 6.89
CA VAL A 336 -6.87 -18.03 5.92
C VAL A 336 -7.96 -17.17 6.54
N VAL A 337 -8.38 -16.18 5.80
CA VAL A 337 -9.49 -15.28 6.16
C VAL A 337 -10.59 -15.46 5.13
N VAL A 338 -11.78 -15.73 5.57
CA VAL A 338 -12.96 -15.94 4.71
C VAL A 338 -14.00 -14.89 5.06
N ASN A 339 -14.36 -14.04 4.11
CA ASN A 339 -15.31 -12.94 4.31
C ASN A 339 -15.03 -12.17 5.61
N GLY A 340 -13.77 -11.74 5.78
CA GLY A 340 -13.30 -11.01 6.94
C GLY A 340 -13.10 -11.83 8.22
N ALA A 341 -13.54 -13.08 8.30
CA ALA A 341 -13.36 -13.92 9.47
C ALA A 341 -12.15 -14.87 9.34
N SER A 342 -11.30 -14.92 10.37
CA SER A 342 -10.20 -15.89 10.39
C SER A 342 -10.74 -17.31 10.47
N LEU A 343 -10.24 -18.18 9.61
CA LEU A 343 -10.59 -19.59 9.60
C LEU A 343 -10.12 -20.24 10.91
N LYS A 344 -11.08 -20.69 11.71
CA LYS A 344 -10.85 -21.46 12.93
C LYS A 344 -11.10 -22.94 12.62
N GLY A 345 -10.08 -23.77 12.64
CA GLY A 345 -10.20 -25.22 12.40
C GLY A 345 -9.20 -25.99 13.22
N GLY A 346 -9.52 -27.24 13.54
CA GLY A 346 -8.59 -28.16 14.26
C GLY A 346 -7.45 -28.65 13.38
N ASN A 347 -7.56 -28.50 12.06
CA ASN A 347 -6.57 -28.95 11.10
C ASN A 347 -5.88 -27.76 10.45
N LYS A 348 -4.55 -27.85 10.32
CA LYS A 348 -3.74 -26.75 9.78
C LYS A 348 -3.81 -26.68 8.24
N PRO A 349 -3.73 -25.47 7.65
CA PRO A 349 -3.43 -25.33 6.24
C PRO A 349 -2.10 -26.00 5.90
N VAL A 350 -2.02 -26.62 4.73
CA VAL A 350 -0.81 -27.25 4.21
C VAL A 350 -0.39 -26.57 2.92
N LEU A 351 0.86 -26.15 2.83
CA LEU A 351 1.47 -25.67 1.59
C LEU A 351 2.24 -26.81 0.92
N LYS A 352 1.81 -27.20 -0.29
CA LYS A 352 2.43 -28.26 -1.08
C LYS A 352 2.49 -27.84 -2.54
N ASN A 353 3.67 -27.92 -3.16
CA ASN A 353 3.89 -27.49 -4.55
C ASN A 353 3.30 -26.10 -4.84
N ASN A 354 3.63 -25.14 -4.00
CA ASN A 354 3.11 -23.75 -4.07
C ASN A 354 1.58 -23.61 -4.04
N THR A 355 0.86 -24.66 -3.64
CA THR A 355 -0.59 -24.69 -3.53
C THR A 355 -0.98 -24.84 -2.06
N THR A 356 -1.89 -23.97 -1.60
CA THR A 356 -2.48 -24.07 -0.25
C THR A 356 -3.62 -25.07 -0.25
N PHE A 357 -3.57 -25.99 0.67
CA PHE A 357 -4.60 -27.00 0.90
C PHE A 357 -5.25 -26.82 2.27
N LEU A 358 -6.55 -27.04 2.32
CA LEU A 358 -7.33 -27.05 3.55
C LEU A 358 -8.24 -28.29 3.62
N PRO A 359 -8.59 -28.76 4.84
CA PRO A 359 -9.58 -29.78 5.02
C PRO A 359 -10.93 -29.33 4.44
N MET A 360 -11.56 -30.17 3.64
CA MET A 360 -12.77 -29.82 2.90
C MET A 360 -13.93 -29.34 3.79
N ARG A 361 -14.05 -29.91 5.01
CA ARG A 361 -15.11 -29.53 5.96
C ARG A 361 -14.90 -28.14 6.51
N ASP A 362 -13.66 -27.81 6.86
CA ASP A 362 -13.32 -26.49 7.41
C ASP A 362 -13.61 -25.39 6.40
N VAL A 363 -13.25 -25.63 5.11
CA VAL A 363 -13.53 -24.71 4.01
C VAL A 363 -15.05 -24.59 3.76
N ALA A 364 -15.74 -25.72 3.64
CA ALA A 364 -17.19 -25.73 3.39
C ALA A 364 -17.96 -24.98 4.50
N THR A 365 -17.58 -25.21 5.76
CA THR A 365 -18.17 -24.50 6.91
C THR A 365 -17.91 -22.98 6.81
N ALA A 366 -16.67 -22.57 6.55
CA ALA A 366 -16.30 -21.16 6.47
C ALA A 366 -16.98 -20.42 5.30
N LEU A 367 -17.22 -21.12 4.21
CA LEU A 367 -17.92 -20.59 3.01
C LEU A 367 -19.45 -20.73 3.12
N HIS A 368 -19.97 -21.25 4.23
CA HIS A 368 -21.41 -21.60 4.38
C HIS A 368 -21.90 -22.46 3.21
N ALA A 369 -21.04 -23.33 2.71
CA ALA A 369 -21.29 -24.19 1.55
C ALA A 369 -21.83 -25.56 1.97
N THR A 370 -22.66 -26.15 1.12
CA THR A 370 -23.07 -27.54 1.30
C THR A 370 -21.96 -28.48 0.81
N LEU A 371 -21.72 -29.55 1.56
CA LEU A 371 -20.71 -30.56 1.26
C LEU A 371 -21.36 -31.93 1.09
N ASN A 372 -21.08 -32.59 -0.03
CA ASN A 372 -21.43 -33.98 -0.27
C ASN A 372 -20.17 -34.81 -0.60
N TRP A 373 -20.07 -36.01 -0.01
CA TRP A 373 -18.98 -36.94 -0.26
C TRP A 373 -19.53 -38.25 -0.86
N ASP A 374 -19.07 -38.59 -2.06
CA ASP A 374 -19.34 -39.87 -2.67
C ASP A 374 -18.16 -40.84 -2.42
N ASN A 375 -18.44 -41.85 -1.60
CA ASN A 375 -17.42 -42.83 -1.20
C ASN A 375 -17.02 -43.79 -2.35
N LYS A 376 -17.94 -44.06 -3.32
CA LYS A 376 -17.64 -44.94 -4.44
C LYS A 376 -16.67 -44.33 -5.44
N THR A 377 -16.93 -43.07 -5.78
CA THR A 377 -16.08 -42.31 -6.73
C THR A 377 -14.95 -41.55 -6.03
N ARG A 378 -14.94 -41.51 -4.70
CA ARG A 378 -14.04 -40.69 -3.86
C ARG A 378 -14.05 -39.23 -4.28
N THR A 379 -15.26 -38.72 -4.47
CA THR A 379 -15.48 -37.36 -4.96
C THR A 379 -16.14 -36.49 -3.88
N ALA A 380 -15.48 -35.35 -3.57
CA ALA A 380 -16.05 -34.28 -2.76
C ALA A 380 -16.76 -33.27 -3.66
N THR A 381 -18.02 -32.97 -3.37
CA THR A 381 -18.80 -31.94 -4.06
C THR A 381 -19.17 -30.84 -3.08
N ILE A 382 -18.82 -29.60 -3.41
CA ILE A 382 -19.09 -28.40 -2.62
C ILE A 382 -19.96 -27.47 -3.45
N ALA A 383 -21.02 -26.95 -2.87
CA ALA A 383 -21.93 -26.02 -3.55
C ALA A 383 -22.22 -24.81 -2.68
N SER A 384 -22.15 -23.63 -3.29
CA SER A 384 -22.44 -22.34 -2.67
C SER A 384 -22.83 -21.31 -3.74
N GLY A 385 -23.77 -20.40 -3.42
CA GLY A 385 -24.16 -19.33 -4.34
C GLY A 385 -24.69 -19.82 -5.71
N GLY A 386 -25.31 -20.99 -5.78
CA GLY A 386 -25.78 -21.60 -7.04
C GLY A 386 -24.69 -22.28 -7.86
N LYS A 387 -23.40 -22.17 -7.47
CA LYS A 387 -22.26 -22.85 -8.12
C LYS A 387 -21.89 -24.16 -7.44
N LYS A 388 -21.33 -25.08 -8.20
CA LYS A 388 -20.99 -26.42 -7.73
C LYS A 388 -19.61 -26.83 -8.22
N VAL A 389 -18.75 -27.21 -7.28
CA VAL A 389 -17.39 -27.69 -7.58
C VAL A 389 -17.19 -29.10 -7.04
N ALA A 390 -16.66 -30.01 -7.87
CA ALA A 390 -16.42 -31.39 -7.48
C ALA A 390 -14.95 -31.78 -7.72
N PHE A 391 -14.35 -32.42 -6.71
CA PHE A 391 -12.97 -32.92 -6.72
C PHE A 391 -12.97 -34.43 -6.50
N THR A 392 -12.41 -35.18 -7.45
CA THR A 392 -12.09 -36.59 -7.26
C THR A 392 -10.65 -36.70 -6.72
N ILE A 393 -10.47 -37.48 -5.67
CA ILE A 393 -9.15 -37.65 -5.04
C ILE A 393 -8.12 -38.18 -6.06
N GLY A 394 -6.98 -37.49 -6.17
CA GLY A 394 -5.89 -37.85 -7.06
C GLY A 394 -6.09 -37.44 -8.54
N ALA A 395 -7.24 -36.89 -8.90
CA ALA A 395 -7.48 -36.42 -10.27
C ALA A 395 -6.82 -35.06 -10.54
N ASN A 396 -6.21 -34.90 -11.72
CA ASN A 396 -5.63 -33.64 -12.20
C ASN A 396 -6.70 -32.71 -12.84
N THR A 397 -7.96 -32.96 -12.57
CA THR A 397 -9.09 -32.15 -13.01
C THR A 397 -10.12 -32.04 -11.90
N MET A 398 -10.90 -30.95 -11.93
CA MET A 398 -12.12 -30.76 -11.14
C MET A 398 -13.30 -30.51 -12.06
N LYS A 399 -14.51 -30.57 -11.53
CA LYS A 399 -15.72 -30.14 -12.26
C LYS A 399 -16.26 -28.87 -11.64
N VAL A 400 -16.53 -27.88 -12.47
CA VAL A 400 -17.22 -26.63 -12.09
C VAL A 400 -18.52 -26.60 -12.88
N ASP A 401 -19.65 -26.69 -12.19
CA ASP A 401 -21.00 -26.78 -12.78
C ASP A 401 -21.10 -27.86 -13.89
N GLY A 402 -20.39 -28.98 -13.68
CA GLY A 402 -20.33 -30.10 -14.62
C GLY A 402 -19.21 -29.99 -15.67
N GLN A 403 -18.65 -28.82 -15.90
CA GLN A 403 -17.55 -28.62 -16.84
C GLN A 403 -16.21 -29.08 -16.25
N THR A 404 -15.39 -29.77 -17.01
CA THR A 404 -14.08 -30.24 -16.57
C THR A 404 -13.05 -29.12 -16.69
N VAL A 405 -12.37 -28.82 -15.57
CA VAL A 405 -11.33 -27.81 -15.45
C VAL A 405 -10.03 -28.45 -14.96
N PRO A 406 -8.87 -28.15 -15.55
CA PRO A 406 -7.59 -28.70 -15.08
C PRO A 406 -7.22 -28.20 -13.69
N LEU A 407 -6.49 -29.03 -12.94
CA LEU A 407 -5.92 -28.73 -11.64
C LEU A 407 -4.39 -28.82 -11.71
N GLU A 408 -3.70 -27.84 -11.19
CA GLU A 408 -2.23 -27.88 -11.04
C GLU A 408 -1.81 -28.94 -10.02
N THR A 409 -2.58 -29.09 -8.96
CA THR A 409 -2.29 -30.05 -7.89
C THR A 409 -3.60 -30.73 -7.45
N PRO A 410 -3.68 -32.06 -7.48
CA PRO A 410 -4.89 -32.80 -7.15
C PRO A 410 -5.24 -32.74 -5.66
N ALA A 411 -6.54 -32.87 -5.35
CA ALA A 411 -7.01 -33.12 -4.00
C ALA A 411 -6.48 -34.45 -3.47
N TYR A 412 -6.21 -34.55 -2.17
CA TYR A 412 -5.60 -35.76 -1.58
C TYR A 412 -6.15 -36.06 -0.19
N LEU A 413 -5.87 -37.26 0.31
CA LEU A 413 -6.17 -37.66 1.68
C LEU A 413 -4.92 -37.43 2.56
N GLN A 414 -5.09 -36.72 3.66
CA GLN A 414 -4.10 -36.48 4.70
C GLN A 414 -4.46 -37.31 5.93
N GLN A 415 -3.57 -38.18 6.35
CA GLN A 415 -3.73 -38.91 7.62
C GLN A 415 -3.39 -37.99 8.78
N SER A 416 -4.25 -37.97 9.80
CA SER A 416 -4.04 -37.25 11.06
C SER A 416 -4.57 -38.12 12.21
N GLY A 417 -3.65 -38.78 12.93
CA GLY A 417 -3.99 -39.82 13.90
C GLY A 417 -4.75 -40.98 13.25
N ALA A 418 -5.85 -41.41 13.84
CA ALA A 418 -6.72 -42.48 13.31
C ALA A 418 -7.62 -42.05 12.15
N ASN A 419 -7.69 -40.73 11.82
CA ASN A 419 -8.60 -40.19 10.83
C ASN A 419 -7.89 -39.76 9.54
N ALA A 420 -8.55 -39.94 8.40
CA ALA A 420 -8.12 -39.38 7.12
C ALA A 420 -9.00 -38.20 6.75
N TYR A 421 -8.37 -37.07 6.43
CA TYR A 421 -9.05 -35.85 6.03
C TYR A 421 -8.81 -35.57 4.55
N THR A 422 -9.86 -35.17 3.83
CA THR A 422 -9.73 -34.73 2.44
C THR A 422 -9.26 -33.29 2.42
N TYR A 423 -8.09 -33.07 1.79
CA TYR A 423 -7.50 -31.76 1.59
C TYR A 423 -7.73 -31.30 0.15
N LEU A 424 -8.33 -30.12 0.01
CA LEU A 424 -8.68 -29.52 -1.28
C LEU A 424 -7.76 -28.34 -1.58
N PRO A 425 -7.39 -28.15 -2.88
CA PRO A 425 -6.64 -26.97 -3.30
C PRO A 425 -7.53 -25.73 -3.20
N LEU A 426 -7.21 -24.87 -2.24
CA LEU A 426 -8.06 -23.77 -1.77
C LEU A 426 -8.41 -22.79 -2.89
N ALA A 427 -7.40 -22.33 -3.63
CA ALA A 427 -7.61 -21.35 -4.71
C ALA A 427 -8.49 -21.92 -5.85
N ALA A 428 -8.31 -23.19 -6.21
CA ALA A 428 -9.13 -23.83 -7.24
C ALA A 428 -10.58 -23.95 -6.80
N LEU A 429 -10.83 -24.38 -5.56
CA LEU A 429 -12.18 -24.47 -5.01
C LEU A 429 -12.86 -23.10 -4.99
N SER A 430 -12.20 -22.10 -4.41
CA SER A 430 -12.80 -20.78 -4.21
C SER A 430 -13.09 -20.08 -5.52
N ARG A 431 -12.15 -20.12 -6.49
CA ARG A 431 -12.38 -19.60 -7.85
C ARG A 431 -13.48 -20.34 -8.58
N GLY A 432 -13.55 -21.66 -8.44
CA GLY A 432 -14.62 -22.47 -9.01
C GLY A 432 -16.01 -22.09 -8.48
N LEU A 433 -16.09 -21.65 -7.23
CA LEU A 433 -17.29 -21.09 -6.62
C LEU A 433 -17.52 -19.60 -6.94
N GLY A 434 -16.58 -18.94 -7.67
CA GLY A 434 -16.68 -17.54 -8.05
C GLY A 434 -16.20 -16.55 -6.98
N TYR A 435 -15.46 -17.02 -5.98
CA TYR A 435 -14.89 -16.19 -4.94
C TYR A 435 -13.55 -15.57 -5.35
N GLN A 436 -13.27 -14.37 -4.88
CA GLN A 436 -11.94 -13.78 -4.97
C GLN A 436 -11.00 -14.54 -4.04
N VAL A 437 -9.78 -14.84 -4.52
CA VAL A 437 -8.72 -15.42 -3.70
C VAL A 437 -7.46 -14.59 -3.87
N GLU A 438 -7.00 -14.01 -2.77
CA GLU A 438 -5.83 -13.14 -2.76
C GLU A 438 -4.83 -13.60 -1.69
N TYR A 439 -3.59 -13.85 -2.09
CA TYR A 439 -2.50 -14.19 -1.16
C TYR A 439 -1.60 -13.00 -0.91
N ARG A 440 -1.61 -12.52 0.33
CA ARG A 440 -0.74 -11.44 0.80
C ARG A 440 0.46 -12.03 1.53
N LYS A 441 1.57 -12.18 0.78
CA LYS A 441 2.80 -12.78 1.28
C LYS A 441 3.39 -12.07 2.51
N PRO A 442 3.46 -10.71 2.56
CA PRO A 442 4.05 -9.99 3.70
C PRO A 442 3.40 -10.34 5.03
N ILE A 443 2.09 -10.55 5.02
CA ILE A 443 1.31 -10.91 6.22
C ILE A 443 0.97 -12.41 6.26
N ALA A 444 1.54 -13.24 5.39
CA ALA A 444 1.29 -14.68 5.31
C ALA A 444 -0.21 -15.05 5.39
N THR A 445 -1.07 -14.35 4.64
CA THR A 445 -2.52 -14.49 4.72
C THR A 445 -3.13 -14.71 3.33
N VAL A 446 -4.03 -15.69 3.23
CA VAL A 446 -4.92 -15.89 2.08
C VAL A 446 -6.28 -15.36 2.43
N PHE A 447 -6.78 -14.41 1.65
CA PHE A 447 -8.15 -13.90 1.74
C PHE A 447 -9.04 -14.61 0.71
N ILE A 448 -10.26 -14.94 1.13
CA ILE A 448 -11.32 -15.52 0.30
C ILE A 448 -12.57 -14.71 0.54
N ASN A 449 -13.02 -14.02 -0.49
CA ASN A 449 -14.20 -13.13 -0.41
C ASN A 449 -15.23 -13.52 -1.47
N SER A 450 -16.47 -13.68 -1.05
CA SER A 450 -17.62 -14.08 -1.88
C SER A 450 -18.26 -12.89 -2.59
#